data_c27e23f2d1a08712d10bbd4a7e978a18
#
_entry.id   c27e23f2d1a08712d10bbd4a7e978a18
#
_cell.length_a   1.000
_cell.length_b   1.000
_cell.length_c   1.000
_cell.angle_alpha   90.00
_cell.angle_beta   90.00
_cell.angle_gamma   90.00
#
_symmetry.space_group_name_H-M   'P 1'
#
loop_
_entity.id
_entity.type
_entity.pdbx_description
1 polymer ?
#
loop_
_entity_poly.entity_id
_entity_poly.type
_entity_poly.pdbx_seq_one_letter_code
_entity_poly.pdbx_strand_id
1 'polypeptide(L)'
;MQKVLIASDGSAHANRALAYLIAQIQPGGLFCDTCAVHLLNVQPHLPSRISQGMSVEDLRDYYENHSREALASAIEQLQQAGIGFSVHSRVGAPGASIVACATELGCQSIVIGSHGAGLTLGSLLGSVASEVVKLSELPVTLVK
;
A
#
# COMPACT_ATOMS: atom_id res chain seq x y z
N MET A 1 18.03 -7.66 -7.96
CA MET A 1 17.57 -6.77 -6.88
C MET A 1 16.19 -7.23 -6.44
N GLN A 2 15.99 -7.44 -5.17
CA GLN A 2 14.70 -7.79 -4.61
C GLN A 2 13.76 -6.58 -4.65
N LYS A 3 12.51 -6.80 -5.06
CA LYS A 3 11.48 -5.76 -5.09
C LYS A 3 10.34 -6.14 -4.16
N VAL A 4 9.96 -5.23 -3.30
CA VAL A 4 8.84 -5.40 -2.37
C VAL A 4 7.83 -4.28 -2.57
N LEU A 5 6.55 -4.64 -2.58
CA LEU A 5 5.48 -3.66 -2.57
C LEU A 5 4.90 -3.55 -1.17
N ILE A 6 4.74 -2.32 -0.70
CA ILE A 6 4.00 -2.02 0.52
C ILE A 6 2.84 -1.09 0.18
N ALA A 7 1.65 -1.48 0.59
CA ALA A 7 0.45 -0.66 0.43
C ALA A 7 0.16 0.09 1.72
N SER A 8 -0.21 1.35 1.61
CA SER A 8 -0.57 2.18 2.75
C SER A 8 -1.81 3.03 2.46
N ASP A 9 -2.68 3.08 3.43
CA ASP A 9 -3.83 3.99 3.47
C ASP A 9 -3.65 5.10 4.53
N GLY A 10 -2.46 5.18 5.16
CA GLY A 10 -2.16 6.13 6.23
C GLY A 10 -2.65 5.70 7.61
N SER A 11 -3.27 4.52 7.73
CA SER A 11 -3.77 4.01 9.01
C SER A 11 -2.64 3.59 9.95
N ALA A 12 -2.96 3.41 11.24
CA ALA A 12 -2.01 2.92 12.24
C ALA A 12 -1.47 1.52 11.87
N HIS A 13 -2.32 0.65 11.32
CA HIS A 13 -1.89 -0.68 10.86
C HIS A 13 -0.91 -0.60 9.69
N ALA A 14 -1.18 0.29 8.73
CA ALA A 14 -0.28 0.52 7.61
C ALA A 14 1.07 1.07 8.07
N ASN A 15 1.06 1.97 9.04
CA ASN A 15 2.29 2.52 9.62
C ASN A 15 3.10 1.45 10.37
N ARG A 16 2.44 0.53 11.07
CA ARG A 16 3.14 -0.61 11.70
C ARG A 16 3.76 -1.55 10.66
N ALA A 17 3.05 -1.81 9.57
CA ALA A 17 3.57 -2.61 8.47
C ALA A 17 4.82 -1.97 7.86
N LEU A 18 4.80 -0.65 7.68
CA LEU A 18 5.95 0.09 7.17
C LEU A 18 7.13 0.04 8.14
N ALA A 19 6.89 0.24 9.43
CA ALA A 19 7.94 0.17 10.45
C ALA A 19 8.58 -1.22 10.47
N TYR A 20 7.78 -2.27 10.34
CA TYR A 20 8.28 -3.64 10.21
C TYR A 20 9.18 -3.77 8.97
N LEU A 21 8.71 -3.34 7.81
CA LEU A 21 9.49 -3.40 6.57
C LEU A 21 10.82 -2.68 6.71
N ILE A 22 10.82 -1.46 7.24
CA ILE A 22 12.04 -0.68 7.46
C ILE A 22 13.03 -1.43 8.35
N ALA A 23 12.54 -2.04 9.43
CA ALA A 23 13.38 -2.81 10.33
C ALA A 23 13.97 -4.07 9.68
N GLN A 24 13.32 -4.61 8.65
CA GLN A 24 13.80 -5.79 7.93
C GLN A 24 14.74 -5.48 6.76
N ILE A 25 14.84 -4.22 6.34
CA ILE A 25 15.76 -3.79 5.27
C ILE A 25 17.10 -3.45 5.90
N GLN A 26 17.87 -4.50 6.15
CA GLN A 26 19.22 -4.39 6.73
C GLN A 26 20.00 -5.67 6.46
N PRO A 27 21.33 -5.65 6.57
CA PRO A 27 22.13 -6.87 6.47
C PRO A 27 21.68 -7.90 7.51
N GLY A 28 21.30 -9.08 7.05
CA GLY A 28 20.78 -10.15 7.91
C GLY A 28 19.28 -10.10 8.20
N GLY A 29 18.55 -9.10 7.71
CA GLY A 29 17.09 -9.04 7.77
C GLY A 29 16.44 -9.87 6.66
N LEU A 30 15.10 -9.92 6.67
CA LEU A 30 14.31 -10.62 5.64
C LEU A 30 14.49 -9.99 4.26
N PHE A 31 14.66 -8.69 4.21
CA PHE A 31 14.90 -7.95 2.97
C PHE A 31 16.34 -7.43 3.00
N CYS A 32 17.04 -7.61 1.90
CA CYS A 32 18.41 -7.12 1.82
C CYS A 32 18.44 -5.59 1.74
N ASP A 33 19.56 -4.99 2.10
CA ASP A 33 19.78 -3.55 2.06
C ASP A 33 19.68 -2.94 0.65
N THR A 34 19.71 -3.78 -0.39
CA THR A 34 19.52 -3.36 -1.78
C THR A 34 18.10 -3.55 -2.28
N CYS A 35 17.14 -3.78 -1.37
CA CYS A 35 15.74 -3.98 -1.74
C CYS A 35 15.14 -2.71 -2.35
N ALA A 36 14.46 -2.86 -3.49
CA ALA A 36 13.68 -1.78 -4.08
C ALA A 36 12.28 -1.77 -3.47
N VAL A 37 11.93 -0.69 -2.78
CA VAL A 37 10.63 -0.51 -2.15
C VAL A 37 9.70 0.23 -3.10
N HIS A 38 8.54 -0.35 -3.34
CA HIS A 38 7.44 0.27 -4.08
C HIS A 38 6.31 0.57 -3.10
N LEU A 39 6.07 1.85 -2.85
CA LEU A 39 5.01 2.33 -1.95
C LEU A 39 3.78 2.64 -2.77
N LEU A 40 2.66 2.03 -2.43
CA LEU A 40 1.41 2.14 -3.16
C LEU A 40 0.28 2.65 -2.27
N ASN A 41 -0.50 3.59 -2.79
CA ASN A 41 -1.84 3.90 -2.28
C ASN A 41 -2.87 3.57 -3.36
N VAL A 42 -3.96 2.93 -2.95
CA VAL A 42 -5.12 2.68 -3.80
C VAL A 42 -6.31 3.43 -3.23
N GLN A 43 -6.90 4.31 -4.04
CA GLN A 43 -8.14 5.01 -3.72
C GLN A 43 -9.32 4.24 -4.33
N PRO A 44 -10.36 3.93 -3.55
CA PRO A 44 -11.57 3.36 -4.13
C PRO A 44 -12.26 4.39 -5.03
N HIS A 45 -12.97 3.91 -6.04
CA HIS A 45 -13.77 4.79 -6.90
C HIS A 45 -14.81 5.56 -6.07
N LEU A 46 -14.93 6.85 -6.35
CA LEU A 46 -16.05 7.63 -5.84
C LEU A 46 -17.36 7.07 -6.38
N PRO A 47 -18.44 7.10 -5.57
CA PRO A 47 -19.78 6.76 -6.07
C PRO A 47 -20.11 7.57 -7.33
N SER A 48 -20.71 6.92 -8.32
CA SER A 48 -21.00 7.56 -9.62
C SER A 48 -21.87 8.81 -9.49
N ARG A 49 -22.78 8.82 -8.51
CA ARG A 49 -23.63 10.00 -8.22
C ARG A 49 -22.83 11.24 -7.85
N ILE A 50 -21.62 11.06 -7.29
CA ILE A 50 -20.70 12.15 -6.93
C ILE A 50 -19.79 12.47 -8.12
N SER A 51 -19.18 11.45 -8.71
CA SER A 51 -18.21 11.63 -9.79
C SER A 51 -18.84 12.20 -11.08
N GLN A 52 -20.10 11.91 -11.33
CA GLN A 52 -20.83 12.46 -12.49
C GLN A 52 -20.95 13.99 -12.47
N GLY A 53 -20.95 14.60 -11.29
CA GLY A 53 -20.97 16.05 -11.14
C GLY A 53 -19.60 16.72 -11.22
N MET A 54 -18.53 15.95 -11.39
CA MET A 54 -17.15 16.45 -11.39
C MET A 54 -16.58 16.45 -12.80
N SER A 55 -15.73 17.45 -13.09
CA SER A 55 -14.92 17.42 -14.30
C SER A 55 -13.84 16.33 -14.19
N VAL A 56 -13.28 15.91 -15.31
CA VAL A 56 -12.16 14.96 -15.34
C VAL A 56 -10.98 15.52 -14.53
N GLU A 57 -10.71 16.81 -14.66
CA GLU A 57 -9.63 17.48 -13.92
C GLU A 57 -9.87 17.50 -12.43
N ASP A 58 -11.09 17.86 -11.99
CA ASP A 58 -11.45 17.88 -10.56
C ASP A 58 -11.37 16.48 -9.95
N LEU A 59 -11.81 15.48 -10.69
CA LEU A 59 -11.76 14.08 -10.25
C LEU A 59 -10.31 13.61 -10.07
N ARG A 60 -9.44 13.93 -11.04
CA ARG A 60 -8.02 13.62 -10.95
C ARG A 60 -7.38 14.31 -9.74
N ASP A 61 -7.65 15.58 -9.53
CA ASP A 61 -7.13 16.34 -8.39
C ASP A 61 -7.61 15.74 -7.06
N TYR A 62 -8.86 15.31 -6.99
CA TYR A 62 -9.41 14.63 -5.83
C TYR A 62 -8.58 13.38 -5.48
N TYR A 63 -8.37 12.49 -6.44
CA TYR A 63 -7.62 11.25 -6.19
C TYR A 63 -6.14 11.52 -5.86
N GLU A 64 -5.50 12.44 -6.56
CA GLU A 64 -4.11 12.80 -6.29
C GLU A 64 -3.93 13.37 -4.89
N ASN A 65 -4.82 14.27 -4.45
CA ASN A 65 -4.75 14.87 -3.13
C ASN A 65 -4.98 13.85 -2.02
N HIS A 66 -5.96 12.97 -2.17
CA HIS A 66 -6.24 11.93 -1.18
C HIS A 66 -5.12 10.89 -1.10
N SER A 67 -4.55 10.52 -2.23
CA SER A 67 -3.39 9.63 -2.26
C SER A 67 -2.17 10.27 -1.58
N ARG A 68 -1.91 11.53 -1.85
CA ARG A 68 -0.80 12.27 -1.24
C ARG A 68 -0.95 12.33 0.29
N GLU A 69 -2.15 12.65 0.77
CA GLU A 69 -2.44 12.67 2.21
C GLU A 69 -2.23 11.28 2.84
N ALA A 70 -2.72 10.24 2.20
CA ALA A 70 -2.60 8.87 2.69
C ALA A 70 -1.14 8.42 2.78
N LEU A 71 -0.28 8.87 1.87
CA LEU A 71 1.12 8.45 1.78
C LEU A 71 2.10 9.36 2.53
N ALA A 72 1.68 10.52 3.00
CA ALA A 72 2.59 11.53 3.58
C ALA A 72 3.44 10.96 4.72
N SER A 73 2.84 10.26 5.67
CA SER A 73 3.55 9.66 6.80
C SER A 73 4.53 8.57 6.35
N ALA A 74 4.12 7.73 5.41
CA ALA A 74 4.97 6.66 4.89
C ALA A 74 6.19 7.20 4.16
N ILE A 75 6.00 8.23 3.35
CA ILE A 75 7.10 8.90 2.62
C ILE A 75 8.11 9.48 3.62
N GLU A 76 7.61 10.17 4.64
CA GLU A 76 8.46 10.75 5.68
C GLU A 76 9.30 9.68 6.40
N GLN A 77 8.66 8.58 6.80
CA GLN A 77 9.35 7.48 7.48
C GLN A 77 10.45 6.84 6.61
N LEU A 78 10.17 6.61 5.33
CA LEU A 78 11.16 6.05 4.40
C LEU A 78 12.32 7.01 4.16
N GLN A 79 12.04 8.31 4.02
CA GLN A 79 13.08 9.33 3.88
C GLN A 79 13.96 9.40 5.11
N GLN A 80 13.39 9.41 6.31
CA GLN A 80 14.13 9.45 7.57
C GLN A 80 15.00 8.20 7.76
N ALA A 81 14.53 7.06 7.27
CA ALA A 81 15.28 5.80 7.33
C ALA A 81 16.38 5.71 6.25
N GLY A 82 16.45 6.66 5.33
CA GLY A 82 17.43 6.64 4.24
C GLY A 82 17.19 5.54 3.21
N ILE A 83 15.96 5.04 3.09
CA ILE A 83 15.60 3.97 2.16
C ILE A 83 15.08 4.59 0.87
N GLY A 84 15.63 4.15 -0.27
CA GLY A 84 15.14 4.55 -1.59
C GLY A 84 13.81 3.84 -1.91
N PHE A 85 12.88 4.58 -2.48
CA PHE A 85 11.56 4.05 -2.80
C PHE A 85 10.96 4.75 -4.03
N SER A 86 9.98 4.08 -4.63
CA SER A 86 9.14 4.64 -5.70
C SER A 86 7.70 4.71 -5.21
N VAL A 87 6.99 5.76 -5.59
CA VAL A 87 5.61 6.01 -5.17
C VAL A 87 4.66 5.69 -6.32
N HIS A 88 3.60 4.97 -6.00
CA HIS A 88 2.56 4.60 -6.96
C HIS A 88 1.18 4.91 -6.38
N SER A 89 0.28 5.32 -7.27
CA SER A 89 -1.12 5.56 -6.93
C SER A 89 -2.01 4.87 -7.95
N ARG A 90 -3.07 4.24 -7.46
CA ARG A 90 -4.07 3.57 -8.30
C ARG A 90 -5.47 3.92 -7.80
N VAL A 91 -6.44 3.84 -8.69
CA VAL A 91 -7.85 3.99 -8.37
C VAL A 91 -8.55 2.70 -8.75
N GLY A 92 -9.29 2.10 -7.82
CA GLY A 92 -9.99 0.85 -8.07
C GLY A 92 -10.30 0.07 -6.80
N ALA A 93 -10.61 -1.21 -6.97
CA ALA A 93 -10.79 -2.13 -5.84
C ALA A 93 -9.44 -2.34 -5.16
N PRO A 94 -9.30 -2.01 -3.87
CA PRO A 94 -7.98 -1.95 -3.24
C PRO A 94 -7.19 -3.26 -3.28
N GLY A 95 -7.78 -4.36 -2.88
CA GLY A 95 -7.07 -5.65 -2.86
C GLY A 95 -6.60 -6.10 -4.23
N ALA A 96 -7.49 -6.06 -5.22
CA ALA A 96 -7.15 -6.43 -6.60
C ALA A 96 -6.11 -5.50 -7.21
N SER A 97 -6.21 -4.20 -6.94
CA SER A 97 -5.27 -3.19 -7.44
C SER A 97 -3.87 -3.37 -6.85
N ILE A 98 -3.78 -3.72 -5.57
CA ILE A 98 -2.49 -4.02 -4.91
C ILE A 98 -1.80 -5.19 -5.60
N VAL A 99 -2.51 -6.29 -5.78
CA VAL A 99 -1.96 -7.49 -6.41
C VAL A 99 -1.54 -7.23 -7.86
N ALA A 100 -2.40 -6.56 -8.62
CA ALA A 100 -2.09 -6.19 -10.01
C ALA A 100 -0.84 -5.30 -10.10
N CYS A 101 -0.74 -4.30 -9.24
CA CYS A 101 0.41 -3.39 -9.22
C CYS A 101 1.70 -4.13 -8.87
N ALA A 102 1.68 -5.01 -7.88
CA ALA A 102 2.84 -5.81 -7.51
C ALA A 102 3.32 -6.68 -8.66
N THR A 103 2.40 -7.29 -9.37
CA THR A 103 2.71 -8.13 -10.54
C THR A 103 3.29 -7.30 -11.68
N GLU A 104 2.66 -6.17 -12.02
CA GLU A 104 3.11 -5.26 -13.07
C GLU A 104 4.53 -4.73 -12.83
N LEU A 105 4.84 -4.42 -11.58
CA LEU A 105 6.15 -3.90 -11.19
C LEU A 105 7.22 -5.01 -11.05
N GLY A 106 6.82 -6.27 -11.12
CA GLY A 106 7.73 -7.40 -10.95
C GLY A 106 8.20 -7.56 -9.50
N CYS A 107 7.35 -7.21 -8.55
CA CYS A 107 7.66 -7.41 -7.13
C CYS A 107 7.67 -8.90 -6.79
N GLN A 108 8.47 -9.26 -5.80
CA GLN A 108 8.62 -10.65 -5.33
C GLN A 108 7.82 -10.91 -4.05
N SER A 109 7.36 -9.86 -3.40
CA SER A 109 6.52 -9.98 -2.20
C SER A 109 5.70 -8.71 -1.97
N ILE A 110 4.66 -8.87 -1.15
CA ILE A 110 3.78 -7.79 -0.71
C ILE A 110 3.83 -7.73 0.82
N VAL A 111 3.98 -6.53 1.36
CA VAL A 111 3.85 -6.27 2.81
C VAL A 111 2.61 -5.41 3.02
N ILE A 112 1.76 -5.82 3.92
CA ILE A 112 0.49 -5.11 4.18
C ILE A 112 0.10 -5.26 5.65
N GLY A 113 -0.56 -4.23 6.19
CA GLY A 113 -1.19 -4.31 7.50
C GLY A 113 -2.35 -5.29 7.49
N SER A 114 -2.54 -6.01 8.58
CA SER A 114 -3.63 -7.00 8.70
C SER A 114 -5.02 -6.36 8.69
N HIS A 115 -5.11 -5.07 9.02
CA HIS A 115 -6.34 -4.27 9.00
C HIS A 115 -6.04 -2.89 8.42
N GLY A 116 -7.06 -2.19 7.96
CA GLY A 116 -6.95 -0.81 7.50
C GLY A 116 -7.74 0.15 8.39
N ALA A 117 -8.10 1.30 7.83
CA ALA A 117 -8.85 2.34 8.54
C ALA A 117 -10.26 1.89 8.93
N GLY A 118 -10.86 0.97 8.18
CA GLY A 118 -12.20 0.43 8.43
C GLY A 118 -12.18 -0.84 9.25
N LEU A 119 -11.82 -0.76 10.52
CA LEU A 119 -11.78 -1.92 11.41
C LEU A 119 -13.15 -2.56 11.58
N THR A 120 -13.25 -3.85 11.25
CA THR A 120 -14.41 -4.67 11.57
C THR A 120 -14.09 -5.48 12.82
N LEU A 121 -14.82 -5.23 13.90
CA LEU A 121 -14.66 -5.98 15.16
C LEU A 121 -14.94 -7.46 14.91
N GLY A 122 -14.05 -8.32 15.39
CA GLY A 122 -14.17 -9.78 15.29
C GLY A 122 -13.60 -10.38 13.99
N SER A 123 -13.12 -9.59 13.03
CA SER A 123 -12.40 -10.11 11.88
C SER A 123 -10.94 -10.37 12.21
N LEU A 124 -10.44 -11.54 11.78
CA LEU A 124 -9.01 -11.87 11.89
C LEU A 124 -8.18 -11.01 10.93
N LEU A 125 -8.74 -10.69 9.76
CA LEU A 125 -8.12 -9.86 8.73
C LEU A 125 -9.10 -8.78 8.28
N GLY A 126 -8.58 -7.61 7.90
CA GLY A 126 -9.36 -6.60 7.22
C GLY A 126 -9.76 -7.04 5.81
N SER A 127 -10.71 -6.33 5.21
CA SER A 127 -11.22 -6.67 3.87
C SER A 127 -10.14 -6.62 2.80
N VAL A 128 -9.30 -5.61 2.83
CA VAL A 128 -8.20 -5.46 1.85
C VAL A 128 -7.16 -6.55 2.04
N ALA A 129 -6.74 -6.81 3.27
CA ALA A 129 -5.78 -7.87 3.58
C ALA A 129 -6.30 -9.25 3.16
N SER A 130 -7.58 -9.53 3.40
CA SER A 130 -8.23 -10.78 2.97
C SER A 130 -8.21 -10.94 1.45
N GLU A 131 -8.53 -9.88 0.71
CA GLU A 131 -8.49 -9.91 -0.76
C GLU A 131 -7.07 -10.11 -1.30
N VAL A 132 -6.08 -9.44 -0.72
CA VAL A 132 -4.70 -9.59 -1.14
C VAL A 132 -4.22 -11.03 -0.94
N VAL A 133 -4.49 -11.62 0.22
CA VAL A 133 -4.12 -13.02 0.51
C VAL A 133 -4.79 -13.98 -0.47
N LYS A 134 -6.07 -13.74 -0.78
CA LYS A 134 -6.85 -14.58 -1.68
C LYS A 134 -6.35 -14.51 -3.13
N LEU A 135 -5.98 -13.33 -3.61
CA LEU A 135 -5.66 -13.09 -5.02
C LEU A 135 -4.18 -13.21 -5.34
N SER A 136 -3.30 -13.02 -4.36
CA SER A 136 -1.86 -12.97 -4.62
C SER A 136 -1.26 -14.34 -4.85
N GLU A 137 -0.46 -14.45 -5.90
CA GLU A 137 0.47 -15.58 -6.10
C GLU A 137 1.84 -15.29 -5.49
N LEU A 138 2.07 -14.06 -5.05
CA LEU A 138 3.30 -13.67 -4.38
C LEU A 138 3.19 -13.90 -2.88
N PRO A 139 4.32 -14.14 -2.19
CA PRO A 139 4.34 -14.14 -0.72
C PRO A 139 3.79 -12.83 -0.16
N VAL A 140 2.95 -12.93 0.86
CA VAL A 140 2.34 -11.78 1.52
C VAL A 140 2.73 -11.81 2.99
N THR A 141 3.34 -10.72 3.46
CA THR A 141 3.62 -10.52 4.87
C THR A 141 2.52 -9.64 5.47
N LEU A 142 1.80 -10.20 6.41
CA LEU A 142 0.75 -9.49 7.16
C LEU A 142 1.31 -9.00 8.47
N VAL A 143 1.17 -7.71 8.75
CA VAL A 143 1.66 -7.09 9.98
C VAL A 143 0.47 -6.64 10.81
N LYS A 144 0.40 -7.14 12.05
CA LYS A 144 -0.67 -6.77 12.99
C LYS A 144 -0.46 -5.39 13.60
#